data_bd18276be95261ead24463098dd90973
#
_entry.id   bd18276be95261ead24463098dd90973
#
_cell.length_a   1.000
_cell.length_b   1.000
_cell.length_c   1.000
_cell.angle_alpha   90.00
_cell.angle_beta   90.00
_cell.angle_gamma   90.00
#
_symmetry.space_group_name_H-M   'P 1'
#
loop_
_entity.id
_entity.type
_entity.pdbx_description
1 polymer ?
#
loop_
_entity_poly.entity_id
_entity_poly.type
_entity_poly.pdbx_seq_one_letter_code
_entity_poly.pdbx_strand_id
1 'polypeptide(L)'
;MGVTVGRVTAVAWPSQQALAVELAQAADGAAPFPGVGLLPDRPIRVILAPTRATFDSLTRGRLPGWSEGAAFPEAGTIVLLSDHPSARLSVALRHELAHVALRTRVRRRLPLWFEEGYAAVAAGEWDRLDALRLNWQVARGMQLDLDELDRALRGDRPDATTAYALATTAVLLLERWGGGRGLEPLIDHLTRDATLDAALRETYHLTEGDFEVRWQRDVASRYGWLGWAGAVGLFWAALGLMLIWLVRLRRRRDRARKALLDEGWTLPEDDEPIA
;
A
#
# COMPACT_ATOMS: atom_id res chain seq x y z
N MET A 1 -14.82 23.52 21.39
CA MET A 1 -15.60 24.46 20.58
C MET A 1 -16.02 23.80 19.28
N GLY A 2 -17.12 24.25 18.65
CA GLY A 2 -17.59 23.70 17.37
C GLY A 2 -17.58 24.80 16.30
N VAL A 3 -17.14 24.42 15.08
CA VAL A 3 -17.20 25.26 13.88
C VAL A 3 -18.05 24.52 12.86
N THR A 4 -19.05 25.20 12.29
CA THR A 4 -19.93 24.61 11.28
C THR A 4 -19.72 25.28 9.93
N VAL A 5 -19.51 24.46 8.89
CA VAL A 5 -19.42 24.88 7.49
C VAL A 5 -20.36 23.97 6.70
N GLY A 6 -21.39 24.55 6.06
CA GLY A 6 -22.41 23.77 5.37
C GLY A 6 -23.03 22.71 6.28
N ARG A 7 -22.95 21.46 5.87
CA ARG A 7 -23.45 20.28 6.62
C ARG A 7 -22.42 19.70 7.62
N VAL A 8 -21.20 20.22 7.67
CA VAL A 8 -20.12 19.67 8.50
C VAL A 8 -19.90 20.51 9.75
N THR A 9 -19.91 19.87 10.91
CA THR A 9 -19.55 20.48 12.20
C THR A 9 -18.25 19.86 12.70
N ALA A 10 -17.16 20.64 12.71
CA ALA A 10 -15.90 20.24 13.33
C ALA A 10 -15.88 20.65 14.81
N VAL A 11 -15.55 19.70 15.67
CA VAL A 11 -15.41 19.89 17.14
C VAL A 11 -13.93 19.76 17.49
N ALA A 12 -13.36 20.80 18.08
CA ALA A 12 -11.93 20.86 18.37
C ALA A 12 -11.64 21.62 19.69
N TRP A 13 -10.43 21.51 20.18
CA TRP A 13 -9.91 22.36 21.25
C TRP A 13 -9.67 23.77 20.74
N PRO A 14 -9.69 24.82 21.61
CA PRO A 14 -9.49 26.19 21.18
C PRO A 14 -8.21 26.44 20.39
N SER A 15 -7.12 25.74 20.72
CA SER A 15 -5.84 25.81 20.01
C SER A 15 -5.87 25.26 18.58
N GLN A 16 -6.90 24.50 18.21
CA GLN A 16 -7.05 23.85 16.91
C GLN A 16 -8.16 24.47 16.05
N GLN A 17 -8.61 25.69 16.39
CA GLN A 17 -9.74 26.34 15.70
C GLN A 17 -9.50 26.51 14.20
N ALA A 18 -8.30 26.95 13.80
CA ALA A 18 -7.97 27.14 12.38
C ALA A 18 -8.02 25.80 11.62
N LEU A 19 -7.46 24.76 12.21
CA LEU A 19 -7.50 23.41 11.65
C LEU A 19 -8.94 22.88 11.55
N ALA A 20 -9.79 23.14 12.55
CA ALA A 20 -11.19 22.74 12.50
C ALA A 20 -11.96 23.39 11.35
N VAL A 21 -11.69 24.69 11.09
CA VAL A 21 -12.25 25.40 9.92
C VAL A 21 -11.78 24.78 8.62
N GLU A 22 -10.47 24.55 8.47
CA GLU A 22 -9.88 23.96 7.28
C GLU A 22 -10.48 22.58 6.97
N LEU A 23 -10.54 21.70 7.97
CA LEU A 23 -11.08 20.36 7.80
C LEU A 23 -12.60 20.35 7.57
N ALA A 24 -13.36 21.25 8.19
CA ALA A 24 -14.80 21.38 7.93
C ALA A 24 -15.06 21.84 6.48
N GLN A 25 -14.29 22.80 5.99
CA GLN A 25 -14.35 23.24 4.59
C GLN A 25 -13.98 22.12 3.61
N ALA A 26 -12.89 21.41 3.90
CA ALA A 26 -12.45 20.26 3.09
C ALA A 26 -13.51 19.14 3.03
N ALA A 27 -14.17 18.86 4.15
CA ALA A 27 -15.20 17.84 4.21
C ALA A 27 -16.51 18.27 3.49
N ASP A 28 -16.94 19.51 3.65
CA ASP A 28 -18.16 20.02 2.99
C ASP A 28 -17.98 20.13 1.47
N GLY A 29 -16.79 20.55 1.02
CA GLY A 29 -16.41 20.65 -0.37
C GLY A 29 -15.78 19.37 -0.96
N ALA A 30 -15.91 18.21 -0.30
CA ALA A 30 -15.27 16.98 -0.74
C ALA A 30 -15.69 16.59 -2.17
N ALA A 31 -14.69 16.32 -3.02
CA ALA A 31 -14.93 15.82 -4.37
C ALA A 31 -15.66 14.47 -4.35
N PRO A 32 -16.40 14.11 -5.40
CA PRO A 32 -17.11 12.84 -5.50
C PRO A 32 -16.23 11.64 -5.15
N PHE A 33 -16.83 10.61 -4.55
CA PHE A 33 -16.19 9.36 -4.19
C PHE A 33 -16.34 8.32 -5.32
N PRO A 34 -15.32 7.51 -5.61
CA PRO A 34 -15.35 6.55 -6.71
C PRO A 34 -16.59 5.64 -6.67
N GLY A 35 -17.40 5.65 -7.73
CA GLY A 35 -18.61 4.83 -7.85
C GLY A 35 -19.78 5.17 -6.90
N VAL A 36 -19.55 6.05 -5.92
CA VAL A 36 -20.58 6.46 -4.94
C VAL A 36 -21.16 7.85 -5.24
N GLY A 37 -20.31 8.75 -5.76
CA GLY A 37 -20.69 10.13 -6.01
C GLY A 37 -20.45 11.05 -4.81
N LEU A 38 -21.31 12.07 -4.64
CA LEU A 38 -21.18 13.03 -3.55
C LEU A 38 -21.55 12.43 -2.18
N LEU A 39 -21.01 13.03 -1.14
CA LEU A 39 -21.45 12.73 0.24
C LEU A 39 -22.96 12.92 0.39
N PRO A 40 -23.59 12.12 1.26
CA PRO A 40 -25.01 12.26 1.52
C PRO A 40 -25.35 13.64 2.11
N ASP A 41 -26.55 14.15 1.79
CA ASP A 41 -27.05 15.40 2.36
C ASP A 41 -27.59 15.17 3.78
N ARG A 42 -26.64 14.95 4.70
CA ARG A 42 -26.93 14.81 6.15
C ARG A 42 -25.81 15.44 6.97
N PRO A 43 -26.07 15.84 8.22
CA PRO A 43 -25.04 16.38 9.10
C PRO A 43 -23.90 15.40 9.31
N ILE A 44 -22.66 15.91 9.20
CA ILE A 44 -21.43 15.17 9.49
C ILE A 44 -20.71 15.90 10.63
N ARG A 45 -20.27 15.14 11.63
CA ARG A 45 -19.48 15.66 12.74
C ARG A 45 -18.06 15.16 12.65
N VAL A 46 -17.09 16.06 12.63
CA VAL A 46 -15.65 15.74 12.68
C VAL A 46 -15.13 16.15 14.05
N ILE A 47 -14.59 15.23 14.81
CA ILE A 47 -14.03 15.47 16.15
C ILE A 47 -12.52 15.34 16.07
N LEU A 48 -11.81 16.41 16.48
CA LEU A 48 -10.34 16.42 16.52
C LEU A 48 -9.87 15.99 17.90
N ALA A 49 -9.12 14.89 17.94
CA ALA A 49 -8.46 14.39 19.16
C ALA A 49 -7.00 14.85 19.18
N PRO A 50 -6.60 15.74 20.08
CA PRO A 50 -5.25 16.30 20.09
C PRO A 50 -4.17 15.32 20.53
N THR A 51 -4.56 14.22 21.16
CA THR A 51 -3.64 13.20 21.67
C THR A 51 -4.20 11.80 21.41
N ARG A 52 -3.31 10.82 21.38
CA ARG A 52 -3.68 9.41 21.29
C ARG A 52 -4.65 8.98 22.41
N ALA A 53 -4.40 9.39 23.63
CA ALA A 53 -5.27 9.07 24.77
C ALA A 53 -6.70 9.61 24.58
N THR A 54 -6.83 10.83 24.02
CA THR A 54 -8.14 11.41 23.69
C THR A 54 -8.82 10.63 22.57
N PHE A 55 -8.07 10.26 21.52
CA PHE A 55 -8.58 9.46 20.42
C PHE A 55 -9.10 8.10 20.91
N ASP A 56 -8.31 7.38 21.70
CA ASP A 56 -8.68 6.08 22.26
C ASP A 56 -9.91 6.19 23.19
N SER A 57 -10.02 7.26 23.97
CA SER A 57 -11.21 7.51 24.79
C SER A 57 -12.47 7.71 23.94
N LEU A 58 -12.38 8.50 22.85
CA LEU A 58 -13.49 8.79 21.95
C LEU A 58 -13.92 7.56 21.14
N THR A 59 -12.96 6.72 20.76
CA THR A 59 -13.19 5.48 19.98
C THR A 59 -13.39 4.25 20.86
N ARG A 60 -13.37 4.43 22.20
CA ARG A 60 -13.50 3.37 23.22
C ARG A 60 -12.40 2.30 23.13
N GLY A 61 -11.20 2.65 22.67
CA GLY A 61 -10.07 1.75 22.53
C GLY A 61 -10.32 0.52 21.64
N ARG A 62 -11.25 0.61 20.68
CA ARG A 62 -11.65 -0.53 19.83
C ARG A 62 -10.86 -0.61 18.51
N LEU A 63 -10.02 0.36 18.29
CA LEU A 63 -9.25 0.47 17.05
C LEU A 63 -7.81 0.03 17.24
N PRO A 64 -7.16 -0.50 16.20
CA PRO A 64 -5.74 -0.79 16.22
C PRO A 64 -4.90 0.43 16.59
N GLY A 65 -3.75 0.20 17.25
CA GLY A 65 -2.87 1.27 17.72
C GLY A 65 -2.30 2.19 16.63
N TRP A 66 -2.35 1.75 15.36
CA TRP A 66 -1.90 2.52 14.20
C TRP A 66 -3.00 3.40 13.56
N SER A 67 -4.28 3.25 13.94
CA SER A 67 -5.38 4.05 13.36
C SER A 67 -5.24 5.53 13.72
N GLU A 68 -5.34 6.39 12.73
CA GLU A 68 -5.29 7.85 12.86
C GLU A 68 -6.67 8.50 12.71
N GLY A 69 -7.64 7.74 12.21
CA GLY A 69 -9.04 8.12 12.03
C GLY A 69 -10.00 7.01 12.46
N ALA A 70 -11.25 7.38 12.60
CA ALA A 70 -12.36 6.48 12.84
C ALA A 70 -13.65 7.05 12.30
N ALA A 71 -14.30 6.38 11.38
CA ALA A 71 -15.64 6.71 10.93
C ALA A 71 -16.69 5.91 11.71
N PHE A 72 -17.75 6.60 12.11
CA PHE A 72 -18.99 6.03 12.63
C PHE A 72 -20.12 6.40 11.66
N PRO A 73 -20.26 5.69 10.53
CA PRO A 73 -21.13 6.11 9.43
C PRO A 73 -22.58 6.28 9.84
N GLU A 74 -23.12 5.42 10.70
CA GLU A 74 -24.51 5.49 11.16
C GLU A 74 -24.77 6.77 11.97
N ALA A 75 -23.80 7.20 12.77
CA ALA A 75 -23.88 8.43 13.56
C ALA A 75 -23.45 9.68 12.78
N GLY A 76 -22.96 9.53 11.54
CA GLY A 76 -22.38 10.64 10.78
C GLY A 76 -21.19 11.29 11.49
N THR A 77 -20.42 10.53 12.28
CA THR A 77 -19.35 11.05 13.11
C THR A 77 -18.00 10.47 12.67
N ILE A 78 -17.01 11.34 12.58
CA ILE A 78 -15.61 11.00 12.29
C ILE A 78 -14.78 11.52 13.46
N VAL A 79 -13.83 10.73 13.94
CA VAL A 79 -12.83 11.14 14.92
C VAL A 79 -11.46 11.07 14.25
N LEU A 80 -10.67 12.15 14.34
CA LEU A 80 -9.32 12.21 13.78
C LEU A 80 -8.31 12.50 14.88
N LEU A 81 -7.20 11.76 14.87
CA LEU A 81 -6.04 12.06 15.71
C LEU A 81 -5.31 13.24 15.10
N SER A 82 -5.36 14.40 15.76
CA SER A 82 -4.94 15.69 15.19
C SER A 82 -3.56 16.16 15.68
N ASP A 83 -2.65 15.23 15.94
CA ASP A 83 -1.24 15.46 16.28
C ASP A 83 -0.30 15.48 15.04
N HIS A 84 -0.87 15.42 13.84
CA HIS A 84 -0.16 15.40 12.58
C HIS A 84 -0.32 16.69 11.76
N PRO A 85 0.54 16.94 10.75
CA PRO A 85 0.40 18.07 9.82
C PRO A 85 -0.95 18.05 9.08
N SER A 86 -1.51 19.22 8.76
CA SER A 86 -2.83 19.39 8.15
C SER A 86 -2.99 18.61 6.82
N ALA A 87 -1.93 18.55 6.01
CA ALA A 87 -1.98 17.79 4.75
C ALA A 87 -2.25 16.29 4.97
N ARG A 88 -1.65 15.68 6.01
CA ARG A 88 -1.92 14.28 6.38
C ARG A 88 -3.33 14.11 6.93
N LEU A 89 -3.78 15.07 7.73
CA LEU A 89 -5.14 15.07 8.29
C LEU A 89 -6.21 15.20 7.20
N SER A 90 -5.94 15.95 6.13
CA SER A 90 -6.86 16.07 4.99
C SER A 90 -7.01 14.73 4.24
N VAL A 91 -5.93 13.97 4.09
CA VAL A 91 -5.96 12.62 3.50
C VAL A 91 -6.72 11.66 4.43
N ALA A 92 -6.40 11.64 5.72
CA ALA A 92 -7.12 10.82 6.72
C ALA A 92 -8.60 11.17 6.78
N LEU A 93 -8.96 12.48 6.76
CA LEU A 93 -10.34 12.92 6.69
C LEU A 93 -11.06 12.36 5.46
N ARG A 94 -10.42 12.41 4.28
CA ARG A 94 -11.02 11.91 3.05
C ARG A 94 -11.19 10.39 3.09
N HIS A 95 -10.28 9.66 3.72
CA HIS A 95 -10.39 8.23 4.00
C HIS A 95 -11.65 7.93 4.84
N GLU A 96 -11.82 8.61 5.97
CA GLU A 96 -12.97 8.43 6.85
C GLU A 96 -14.30 8.86 6.19
N LEU A 97 -14.26 9.91 5.38
CA LEU A 97 -15.42 10.33 4.59
C LEU A 97 -15.80 9.29 3.54
N ALA A 98 -14.84 8.55 2.99
CA ALA A 98 -15.09 7.47 2.05
C ALA A 98 -15.87 6.32 2.71
N HIS A 99 -15.54 5.95 3.96
CA HIS A 99 -16.34 5.00 4.73
C HIS A 99 -17.78 5.50 4.94
N VAL A 100 -17.95 6.78 5.29
CA VAL A 100 -19.30 7.38 5.44
C VAL A 100 -20.06 7.34 4.12
N ALA A 101 -19.43 7.70 3.00
CA ALA A 101 -20.04 7.70 1.68
C ALA A 101 -20.45 6.28 1.26
N LEU A 102 -19.52 5.32 1.34
CA LEU A 102 -19.75 3.93 0.97
C LEU A 102 -20.90 3.31 1.79
N ARG A 103 -20.88 3.45 3.12
CA ARG A 103 -21.90 2.89 4.02
C ARG A 103 -23.27 3.53 3.85
N THR A 104 -23.33 4.76 3.40
CA THR A 104 -24.61 5.40 3.07
C THR A 104 -25.22 4.81 1.81
N ARG A 105 -24.40 4.45 0.85
CA ARG A 105 -24.82 3.89 -0.42
C ARG A 105 -25.08 2.38 -0.34
N VAL A 106 -24.17 1.64 0.36
CA VAL A 106 -24.21 0.19 0.52
C VAL A 106 -24.53 -0.16 1.98
N ARG A 107 -25.73 -0.71 2.22
CA ARG A 107 -26.22 -1.04 3.58
C ARG A 107 -25.59 -2.31 4.13
N ARG A 108 -25.32 -3.29 3.25
CA ARG A 108 -24.71 -4.55 3.61
C ARG A 108 -23.27 -4.35 4.08
N ARG A 109 -22.82 -5.12 5.05
CA ARG A 109 -21.41 -5.15 5.43
C ARG A 109 -20.60 -5.81 4.32
N LEU A 110 -19.54 -5.15 3.94
CA LEU A 110 -18.56 -5.65 2.98
C LEU A 110 -17.37 -6.28 3.71
N PRO A 111 -16.56 -7.12 3.05
CA PRO A 111 -15.28 -7.54 3.58
C PRO A 111 -14.40 -6.33 3.93
N LEU A 112 -13.60 -6.46 5.00
CA LEU A 112 -12.80 -5.34 5.50
C LEU A 112 -11.74 -4.91 4.47
N TRP A 113 -11.16 -5.86 3.74
CA TRP A 113 -10.22 -5.55 2.67
C TRP A 113 -10.84 -4.63 1.60
N PHE A 114 -12.13 -4.84 1.29
CA PHE A 114 -12.81 -3.98 0.32
C PHE A 114 -13.11 -2.59 0.90
N GLU A 115 -13.61 -2.51 2.14
CA GLU A 115 -13.92 -1.23 2.80
C GLU A 115 -12.65 -0.37 2.96
N GLU A 116 -11.54 -0.94 3.42
CA GLU A 116 -10.26 -0.23 3.61
C GLU A 116 -9.59 0.11 2.27
N GLY A 117 -9.54 -0.85 1.35
CA GLY A 117 -8.99 -0.60 0.02
C GLY A 117 -9.77 0.48 -0.74
N TYR A 118 -11.09 0.50 -0.62
CA TYR A 118 -11.94 1.55 -1.18
C TYR A 118 -11.62 2.92 -0.57
N ALA A 119 -11.51 3.00 0.76
CA ALA A 119 -11.21 4.24 1.44
C ALA A 119 -9.81 4.77 1.06
N ALA A 120 -8.82 3.90 0.97
CA ALA A 120 -7.47 4.26 0.54
C ALA A 120 -7.43 4.77 -0.92
N VAL A 121 -8.15 4.12 -1.84
CA VAL A 121 -8.27 4.58 -3.25
C VAL A 121 -8.97 5.94 -3.30
N ALA A 122 -10.07 6.10 -2.58
CA ALA A 122 -10.83 7.34 -2.54
C ALA A 122 -10.04 8.50 -1.92
N ALA A 123 -9.18 8.23 -0.94
CA ALA A 123 -8.30 9.21 -0.31
C ALA A 123 -7.05 9.54 -1.13
N GLY A 124 -6.72 8.73 -2.15
CA GLY A 124 -5.49 8.89 -2.93
C GLY A 124 -4.23 8.54 -2.16
N GLU A 125 -4.33 7.60 -1.21
CA GLU A 125 -3.22 7.19 -0.33
C GLU A 125 -2.14 6.38 -1.06
N TRP A 126 -2.47 5.83 -2.23
CA TRP A 126 -1.54 4.99 -2.98
C TRP A 126 -0.47 5.83 -3.69
N ASP A 127 0.78 5.69 -3.28
CA ASP A 127 1.90 6.38 -3.87
C ASP A 127 2.99 5.43 -4.44
N ARG A 128 4.07 6.02 -5.00
CA ARG A 128 5.19 5.26 -5.57
C ARG A 128 6.02 4.53 -4.50
N LEU A 129 6.05 5.06 -3.28
CA LEU A 129 6.80 4.44 -2.18
C LEU A 129 6.06 3.21 -1.67
N ASP A 130 4.73 3.25 -1.61
CA ASP A 130 3.91 2.11 -1.27
C ASP A 130 4.05 1.00 -2.30
N ALA A 131 4.07 1.35 -3.58
CA ALA A 131 4.36 0.41 -4.65
C ALA A 131 5.75 -0.25 -4.51
N LEU A 132 6.79 0.51 -4.10
CA LEU A 132 8.12 -0.04 -3.86
C LEU A 132 8.17 -0.95 -2.61
N ARG A 133 7.51 -0.56 -1.52
CA ARG A 133 7.38 -1.37 -0.31
C ARG A 133 6.69 -2.70 -0.62
N LEU A 134 5.59 -2.63 -1.37
CA LEU A 134 4.86 -3.82 -1.80
C LEU A 134 5.73 -4.73 -2.68
N ASN A 135 6.49 -4.16 -3.65
CA ASN A 135 7.45 -4.92 -4.45
C ASN A 135 8.44 -5.74 -3.59
N TRP A 136 8.94 -5.11 -2.51
CA TRP A 136 9.86 -5.77 -1.60
C TRP A 136 9.21 -6.92 -0.83
N GLN A 137 7.95 -6.75 -0.39
CA GLN A 137 7.20 -7.77 0.33
C GLN A 137 6.83 -8.96 -0.58
N VAL A 138 6.36 -8.67 -1.79
CA VAL A 138 6.05 -9.70 -2.80
C VAL A 138 7.31 -10.47 -3.20
N ALA A 139 8.45 -9.78 -3.36
CA ALA A 139 9.74 -10.43 -3.64
C ALA A 139 10.21 -11.40 -2.54
N ARG A 140 9.75 -11.20 -1.30
CA ARG A 140 9.99 -12.09 -0.16
C ARG A 140 9.00 -13.26 -0.06
N GLY A 141 8.10 -13.39 -1.03
CA GLY A 141 7.13 -14.47 -1.08
C GLY A 141 5.87 -14.22 -0.25
N MET A 142 5.60 -12.97 0.17
CA MET A 142 4.36 -12.64 0.85
C MET A 142 3.21 -12.73 -0.14
N GLN A 143 2.35 -13.72 0.05
CA GLN A 143 1.08 -13.88 -0.64
C GLN A 143 0.02 -14.03 0.46
N LEU A 144 -0.92 -13.10 0.48
CA LEU A 144 -2.09 -13.18 1.36
C LEU A 144 -3.31 -13.44 0.48
N ASP A 145 -4.20 -14.32 0.93
CA ASP A 145 -5.54 -14.41 0.37
C ASP A 145 -6.45 -13.30 0.92
N LEU A 146 -7.64 -13.14 0.37
CA LEU A 146 -8.56 -12.07 0.79
C LEU A 146 -9.02 -12.24 2.24
N ASP A 147 -9.18 -13.47 2.72
CA ASP A 147 -9.53 -13.76 4.10
C ASP A 147 -8.36 -13.46 5.06
N GLU A 148 -7.13 -13.67 4.61
CA GLU A 148 -5.92 -13.29 5.36
C GLU A 148 -5.77 -11.79 5.45
N LEU A 149 -6.08 -11.05 4.38
CA LEU A 149 -6.15 -9.58 4.42
C LEU A 149 -7.13 -9.10 5.49
N ASP A 150 -8.34 -9.65 5.51
CA ASP A 150 -9.36 -9.29 6.51
C ASP A 150 -8.89 -9.56 7.95
N ARG A 151 -8.15 -10.66 8.15
CA ARG A 151 -7.58 -10.98 9.47
C ARG A 151 -6.43 -10.07 9.85
N ALA A 152 -5.54 -9.73 8.92
CA ALA A 152 -4.41 -8.84 9.14
C ALA A 152 -4.87 -7.40 9.44
N LEU A 153 -5.89 -6.91 8.71
CA LEU A 153 -6.46 -5.58 8.91
C LEU A 153 -7.17 -5.40 10.27
N ARG A 154 -7.65 -6.49 10.90
CA ARG A 154 -8.24 -6.47 12.25
C ARG A 154 -7.21 -6.47 13.38
N GLY A 155 -5.95 -6.77 13.08
CA GLY A 155 -4.90 -6.95 14.09
C GLY A 155 -3.95 -5.76 14.24
N ASP A 156 -3.24 -5.72 15.38
CA ASP A 156 -2.12 -4.79 15.62
C ASP A 156 -0.78 -5.38 15.13
N ARG A 157 -0.76 -6.04 13.98
CA ARG A 157 0.42 -6.73 13.45
C ARG A 157 1.24 -5.82 12.53
N PRO A 158 2.57 -6.05 12.44
CA PRO A 158 3.42 -5.38 11.45
C PRO A 158 2.93 -5.57 10.00
N ASP A 159 2.15 -6.62 9.76
CA ASP A 159 1.61 -6.96 8.45
C ASP A 159 0.42 -6.06 8.03
N ALA A 160 -0.16 -5.28 8.94
CA ALA A 160 -1.32 -4.41 8.65
C ALA A 160 -1.02 -3.42 7.51
N THR A 161 0.16 -2.78 7.50
CA THR A 161 0.56 -1.86 6.43
C THR A 161 0.60 -2.55 5.07
N THR A 162 1.10 -3.79 5.02
CA THR A 162 1.14 -4.58 3.78
C THR A 162 -0.26 -5.03 3.38
N ALA A 163 -1.10 -5.41 4.33
CA ALA A 163 -2.49 -5.77 4.08
C ALA A 163 -3.28 -4.57 3.51
N TYR A 164 -3.05 -3.35 4.03
CA TYR A 164 -3.60 -2.11 3.45
C TYR A 164 -3.17 -1.90 2.00
N ALA A 165 -1.87 -2.01 1.74
CA ALA A 165 -1.34 -1.87 0.39
C ALA A 165 -1.95 -2.90 -0.57
N LEU A 166 -2.06 -4.16 -0.14
CA LEU A 166 -2.68 -5.24 -0.92
C LEU A 166 -4.18 -5.00 -1.14
N ALA A 167 -4.93 -4.62 -0.11
CA ALA A 167 -6.34 -4.26 -0.20
C ALA A 167 -6.57 -3.11 -1.21
N THR A 168 -5.71 -2.08 -1.17
CA THR A 168 -5.72 -0.98 -2.13
C THR A 168 -5.51 -1.48 -3.56
N THR A 169 -4.55 -2.40 -3.79
CA THR A 169 -4.32 -2.96 -5.14
C THR A 169 -5.51 -3.77 -5.66
N ALA A 170 -6.23 -4.47 -4.76
CA ALA A 170 -7.42 -5.23 -5.13
C ALA A 170 -8.54 -4.30 -5.63
N VAL A 171 -8.80 -3.19 -4.91
CA VAL A 171 -9.80 -2.20 -5.31
C VAL A 171 -9.38 -1.44 -6.57
N LEU A 172 -8.10 -1.08 -6.71
CA LEU A 172 -7.57 -0.49 -7.95
C LEU A 172 -7.72 -1.43 -9.17
N LEU A 173 -7.63 -2.75 -8.97
CA LEU A 173 -7.88 -3.71 -10.04
C LEU A 173 -9.35 -3.69 -10.46
N LEU A 174 -10.28 -3.69 -9.50
CA LEU A 174 -11.71 -3.58 -9.77
C LEU A 174 -12.07 -2.26 -10.48
N GLU A 175 -11.48 -1.15 -10.04
CA GLU A 175 -11.65 0.15 -10.68
C GLU A 175 -11.21 0.13 -12.17
N ARG A 176 -10.04 -0.44 -12.44
CA ARG A 176 -9.54 -0.60 -13.81
C ARG A 176 -10.46 -1.45 -14.69
N TRP A 177 -11.01 -2.53 -14.13
CA TRP A 177 -11.93 -3.40 -14.88
C TRP A 177 -13.26 -2.72 -15.21
N GLY A 178 -13.69 -1.75 -14.41
CA GLY A 178 -14.85 -0.93 -14.72
C GLY A 178 -14.62 0.10 -15.84
N GLY A 179 -13.37 0.24 -16.31
CA GLY A 179 -13.00 1.15 -17.40
C GLY A 179 -13.34 2.59 -17.10
N GLY A 180 -13.99 3.29 -18.04
CA GLY A 180 -14.37 4.70 -17.88
C GLY A 180 -15.40 4.97 -16.78
N ARG A 181 -16.06 3.93 -16.26
CA ARG A 181 -17.01 4.03 -15.13
C ARG A 181 -16.38 3.68 -13.77
N GLY A 182 -15.13 3.20 -13.74
CA GLY A 182 -14.44 2.84 -12.52
C GLY A 182 -15.23 1.85 -11.65
N LEU A 183 -15.42 2.15 -10.37
CA LEU A 183 -16.15 1.29 -9.43
C LEU A 183 -17.68 1.39 -9.52
N GLU A 184 -18.24 2.33 -10.31
CA GLU A 184 -19.68 2.57 -10.36
C GLU A 184 -20.51 1.31 -10.67
N PRO A 185 -20.17 0.46 -11.67
CA PRO A 185 -20.95 -0.72 -11.96
C PRO A 185 -21.03 -1.72 -10.80
N LEU A 186 -19.92 -1.91 -10.10
CA LEU A 186 -19.84 -2.78 -8.93
C LEU A 186 -20.67 -2.22 -7.76
N ILE A 187 -20.50 -0.93 -7.47
CA ILE A 187 -21.24 -0.26 -6.38
C ILE A 187 -22.75 -0.28 -6.65
N ASP A 188 -23.19 -0.10 -7.88
CA ASP A 188 -24.60 -0.17 -8.26
C ASP A 188 -25.23 -1.54 -7.94
N HIS A 189 -24.49 -2.64 -8.14
CA HIS A 189 -24.97 -3.97 -7.75
C HIS A 189 -24.99 -4.12 -6.21
N LEU A 190 -23.99 -3.62 -5.51
CA LEU A 190 -23.93 -3.65 -4.05
C LEU A 190 -25.05 -2.84 -3.39
N THR A 191 -25.55 -1.78 -4.02
CA THR A 191 -26.69 -0.99 -3.50
C THR A 191 -28.00 -1.77 -3.45
N ARG A 192 -28.12 -2.85 -4.22
CA ARG A 192 -29.28 -3.74 -4.26
C ARG A 192 -29.24 -4.83 -3.18
N ASP A 193 -28.44 -4.63 -2.14
CA ASP A 193 -28.22 -5.56 -1.03
C ASP A 193 -27.54 -6.90 -1.44
N ALA A 194 -26.82 -6.87 -2.57
CA ALA A 194 -26.04 -8.01 -3.03
C ALA A 194 -24.82 -8.27 -2.14
N THR A 195 -24.38 -9.52 -2.05
CA THR A 195 -23.06 -9.83 -1.51
C THR A 195 -21.98 -9.37 -2.47
N LEU A 196 -20.74 -9.20 -2.00
CA LEU A 196 -19.62 -8.85 -2.89
C LEU A 196 -19.45 -9.90 -3.99
N ASP A 197 -19.52 -11.20 -3.68
CA ASP A 197 -19.44 -12.29 -4.66
C ASP A 197 -20.55 -12.20 -5.72
N ALA A 198 -21.81 -11.91 -5.30
CA ALA A 198 -22.91 -11.73 -6.25
C ALA A 198 -22.69 -10.50 -7.15
N ALA A 199 -22.23 -9.38 -6.57
CA ALA A 199 -21.93 -8.16 -7.34
C ALA A 199 -20.76 -8.37 -8.32
N LEU A 200 -19.73 -9.14 -7.94
CA LEU A 200 -18.63 -9.50 -8.83
C LEU A 200 -19.10 -10.38 -10.00
N ARG A 201 -20.01 -11.33 -9.75
CA ARG A 201 -20.60 -12.18 -10.81
C ARG A 201 -21.40 -11.36 -11.80
N GLU A 202 -22.23 -10.45 -11.31
CA GLU A 202 -23.07 -9.60 -12.17
C GLU A 202 -22.25 -8.57 -12.95
N THR A 203 -21.20 -8.01 -12.33
CA THR A 203 -20.41 -6.92 -12.95
C THR A 203 -19.31 -7.46 -13.87
N TYR A 204 -18.58 -8.49 -13.42
CA TYR A 204 -17.34 -8.95 -14.07
C TYR A 204 -17.41 -10.42 -14.53
N HIS A 205 -18.53 -11.12 -14.27
CA HIS A 205 -18.72 -12.56 -14.55
C HIS A 205 -17.68 -13.44 -13.83
N LEU A 206 -17.33 -13.07 -12.59
CA LEU A 206 -16.32 -13.74 -11.77
C LEU A 206 -16.86 -14.02 -10.37
N THR A 207 -16.49 -15.15 -9.82
CA THR A 207 -16.63 -15.40 -8.38
C THR A 207 -15.58 -14.60 -7.60
N GLU A 208 -15.77 -14.44 -6.29
CA GLU A 208 -14.75 -13.83 -5.42
C GLU A 208 -13.43 -14.62 -5.47
N GLY A 209 -13.47 -15.96 -5.53
CA GLY A 209 -12.28 -16.80 -5.70
C GLY A 209 -11.59 -16.61 -7.05
N ASP A 210 -12.36 -16.45 -8.16
CA ASP A 210 -11.77 -16.14 -9.47
C ASP A 210 -11.13 -14.74 -9.49
N PHE A 211 -11.76 -13.79 -8.80
CA PHE A 211 -11.20 -12.46 -8.60
C PHE A 211 -9.87 -12.52 -7.84
N GLU A 212 -9.82 -13.24 -6.72
CA GLU A 212 -8.63 -13.42 -5.91
C GLU A 212 -7.45 -13.96 -6.73
N VAL A 213 -7.67 -15.04 -7.49
CA VAL A 213 -6.62 -15.62 -8.35
C VAL A 213 -6.11 -14.63 -9.38
N ARG A 214 -7.00 -13.82 -9.97
CA ARG A 214 -6.59 -12.81 -10.97
C ARG A 214 -5.86 -11.64 -10.31
N TRP A 215 -6.33 -11.20 -9.14
CA TRP A 215 -5.69 -10.16 -8.37
C TRP A 215 -4.28 -10.57 -7.92
N GLN A 216 -4.10 -11.78 -7.39
CA GLN A 216 -2.78 -12.30 -7.01
C GLN A 216 -1.81 -12.32 -8.20
N ARG A 217 -2.28 -12.71 -9.39
CA ARG A 217 -1.48 -12.66 -10.63
C ARG A 217 -1.13 -11.22 -11.02
N ASP A 218 -2.08 -10.28 -10.93
CA ASP A 218 -1.83 -8.85 -11.22
C ASP A 218 -0.78 -8.28 -10.26
N VAL A 219 -0.90 -8.57 -8.96
CA VAL A 219 0.09 -8.18 -7.93
C VAL A 219 1.46 -8.79 -8.24
N ALA A 220 1.54 -10.09 -8.49
CA ALA A 220 2.80 -10.76 -8.81
C ALA A 220 3.47 -10.18 -10.07
N SER A 221 2.67 -9.89 -11.11
CA SER A 221 3.19 -9.35 -12.38
C SER A 221 3.66 -7.89 -12.27
N ARG A 222 2.99 -7.07 -11.46
CA ARG A 222 3.30 -5.63 -11.30
C ARG A 222 4.36 -5.36 -10.26
N TYR A 223 4.32 -6.13 -9.17
CA TYR A 223 5.13 -5.89 -7.96
C TYR A 223 6.13 -7.02 -7.65
N GLY A 224 6.30 -8.03 -8.54
CA GLY A 224 7.27 -9.12 -8.37
C GLY A 224 8.61 -8.91 -9.05
N TRP A 225 8.78 -7.84 -9.84
CA TRP A 225 9.96 -7.64 -10.69
C TRP A 225 11.27 -7.45 -9.91
N LEU A 226 11.22 -6.90 -8.69
CA LEU A 226 12.41 -6.74 -7.84
C LEU A 226 13.04 -8.09 -7.46
N GLY A 227 12.21 -9.12 -7.22
CA GLY A 227 12.70 -10.48 -6.97
C GLY A 227 13.46 -11.04 -8.18
N TRP A 228 12.91 -10.84 -9.38
CA TRP A 228 13.56 -11.25 -10.62
C TRP A 228 14.84 -10.45 -10.89
N ALA A 229 14.82 -9.13 -10.74
CA ALA A 229 15.99 -8.27 -10.90
C ALA A 229 17.10 -8.62 -9.90
N GLY A 230 16.74 -8.94 -8.65
CA GLY A 230 17.67 -9.41 -7.64
C GLY A 230 18.32 -10.74 -8.02
N ALA A 231 17.54 -11.73 -8.48
CA ALA A 231 18.04 -13.03 -8.93
C ALA A 231 18.99 -12.88 -10.13
N VAL A 232 18.63 -12.06 -11.13
CA VAL A 232 19.49 -11.76 -12.28
C VAL A 232 20.76 -11.04 -11.84
N GLY A 233 20.68 -10.07 -10.96
CA GLY A 233 21.84 -9.36 -10.40
C GLY A 233 22.80 -10.31 -9.66
N LEU A 234 22.27 -11.19 -8.83
CA LEU A 234 23.06 -12.22 -8.13
C LEU A 234 23.74 -13.19 -9.11
N PHE A 235 23.04 -13.62 -10.17
CA PHE A 235 23.62 -14.47 -11.21
C PHE A 235 24.81 -13.80 -11.88
N TRP A 236 24.68 -12.53 -12.31
CA TRP A 236 25.77 -11.80 -12.94
C TRP A 236 26.92 -11.51 -11.96
N ALA A 237 26.63 -11.23 -10.70
CA ALA A 237 27.66 -11.06 -9.67
C ALA A 237 28.44 -12.37 -9.44
N ALA A 238 27.75 -13.50 -9.34
CA ALA A 238 28.37 -14.81 -9.20
C ALA A 238 29.24 -15.15 -10.42
N LEU A 239 28.77 -14.88 -11.65
CA LEU A 239 29.51 -15.05 -12.88
C LEU A 239 30.76 -14.16 -12.90
N GLY A 240 30.62 -12.89 -12.51
CA GLY A 240 31.76 -11.96 -12.41
C GLY A 240 32.83 -12.43 -11.40
N LEU A 241 32.41 -12.88 -10.22
CA LEU A 241 33.29 -13.44 -9.20
C LEU A 241 34.02 -14.71 -9.71
N MET A 242 33.29 -15.57 -10.40
CA MET A 242 33.87 -16.77 -11.02
C MET A 242 34.92 -16.41 -12.06
N LEU A 243 34.66 -15.44 -12.94
CA LEU A 243 35.61 -14.96 -13.92
C LEU A 243 36.86 -14.36 -13.27
N ILE A 244 36.69 -13.53 -12.24
CA ILE A 244 37.84 -12.98 -11.48
C ILE A 244 38.66 -14.08 -10.84
N TRP A 245 38.01 -15.10 -10.28
CA TRP A 245 38.68 -16.27 -9.70
C TRP A 245 39.46 -17.06 -10.74
N LEU A 246 38.88 -17.33 -11.92
CA LEU A 246 39.54 -18.00 -13.03
C LEU A 246 40.75 -17.19 -13.53
N VAL A 247 40.62 -15.88 -13.70
CA VAL A 247 41.76 -15.01 -14.10
C VAL A 247 42.86 -15.03 -13.04
N ARG A 248 42.52 -15.01 -11.75
CA ARG A 248 43.52 -15.13 -10.67
C ARG A 248 44.22 -16.49 -10.67
N LEU A 249 43.49 -17.60 -10.91
CA LEU A 249 44.06 -18.93 -11.05
C LEU A 249 45.02 -19.00 -12.25
N ARG A 250 44.63 -18.46 -13.41
CA ARG A 250 45.45 -18.41 -14.60
C ARG A 250 46.73 -17.60 -14.35
N ARG A 251 46.64 -16.44 -13.76
CA ARG A 251 47.79 -15.60 -13.41
C ARG A 251 48.75 -16.29 -12.41
N ARG A 252 48.22 -17.07 -11.45
CA ARG A 252 49.05 -17.88 -10.54
C ARG A 252 49.81 -18.97 -11.27
N ARG A 253 49.16 -19.69 -12.20
CA ARG A 253 49.78 -20.71 -13.05
C ARG A 253 50.84 -20.11 -13.97
N ASP A 254 50.55 -18.95 -14.57
CA ASP A 254 51.51 -18.28 -15.46
C ASP A 254 52.74 -17.77 -14.69
N ARG A 255 52.56 -17.28 -13.43
CA ARG A 255 53.68 -16.90 -12.57
C ARG A 255 54.55 -18.12 -12.18
N ALA A 256 53.89 -19.23 -11.82
CA ALA A 256 54.61 -20.46 -11.51
C ALA A 256 55.39 -20.99 -12.72
N ARG A 257 54.80 -20.92 -13.93
CA ARG A 257 55.53 -21.28 -15.18
C ARG A 257 56.71 -20.34 -15.49
N LYS A 258 56.53 -19.02 -15.29
CA LYS A 258 57.63 -18.06 -15.47
C LYS A 258 58.74 -18.32 -14.47
N ALA A 259 58.46 -18.57 -13.21
CA ALA A 259 59.48 -18.89 -12.21
C ALA A 259 60.27 -20.15 -12.57
N LEU A 260 59.62 -21.20 -13.09
CA LEU A 260 60.28 -22.40 -13.56
C LEU A 260 61.19 -22.17 -14.83
N LEU A 261 60.81 -21.24 -15.69
CA LEU A 261 61.60 -20.86 -16.87
C LEU A 261 62.79 -19.99 -16.46
N ASP A 262 62.62 -19.12 -15.47
CA ASP A 262 63.70 -18.26 -14.97
C ASP A 262 64.76 -19.07 -14.20
N GLU A 263 64.43 -20.20 -13.53
CA GLU A 263 65.37 -21.11 -12.91
C GLU A 263 66.23 -21.95 -13.92
N GLY A 264 65.71 -22.10 -15.14
CA GLY A 264 66.36 -22.89 -16.17
C GLY A 264 67.36 -22.13 -17.12
N TRP A 265 67.37 -20.78 -16.97
CA TRP A 265 68.25 -19.93 -17.79
C TRP A 265 69.41 -19.37 -16.98
N THR A 266 70.53 -20.17 -16.88
CA THR A 266 71.83 -19.61 -16.57
C THR A 266 72.44 -19.17 -17.90
N LEU A 267 72.72 -17.88 -18.06
CA LEU A 267 73.59 -17.40 -19.18
C LEU A 267 74.91 -18.07 -19.07
N PRO A 268 75.49 -18.58 -20.19
CA PRO A 268 76.88 -19.02 -20.17
C PRO A 268 77.75 -17.85 -19.75
N GLU A 269 78.60 -18.03 -18.76
CA GLU A 269 79.65 -17.08 -18.43
C GLU A 269 80.53 -16.95 -19.65
N ASP A 270 80.64 -15.74 -20.24
CA ASP A 270 81.59 -15.38 -21.23
C ASP A 270 82.96 -15.22 -20.57
N ASP A 271 83.61 -16.37 -20.33
CA ASP A 271 84.96 -16.38 -19.85
C ASP A 271 85.75 -17.39 -20.68
N GLU A 272 86.19 -16.96 -21.90
CA GLU A 272 87.45 -17.36 -22.45
C GLU A 272 88.06 -16.25 -23.32
N PRO A 273 89.18 -15.65 -22.95
CA PRO A 273 89.90 -14.75 -23.84
C PRO A 273 90.59 -15.60 -24.89
N ILE A 274 90.29 -15.37 -26.17
CA ILE A 274 90.97 -15.98 -27.31
C ILE A 274 92.40 -15.43 -27.34
N ALA A 275 93.35 -16.32 -27.17
CA ALA A 275 94.79 -16.08 -27.37
C ALA A 275 95.13 -16.04 -28.85
#